data_211a2d52d853ac4a5ee695d383ae45e1
#
_entry.id   211a2d52d853ac4a5ee695d383ae45e1
#
_cell.length_a   1.000
_cell.length_b   1.000
_cell.length_c   1.000
_cell.angle_alpha   90.00
_cell.angle_beta   90.00
_cell.angle_gamma   90.00
#
_symmetry.space_group_name_H-M   'P 1'
#
loop_
_entity.id
_entity.type
_entity.pdbx_description
1 polymer ?
#
loop_
_entity_poly.entity_id
_entity_poly.type
_entity_poly.pdbx_seq_one_letter_code
_entity_poly.pdbx_strand_id
1 'polypeptide(L)'
;DWYSQYLDWAIPSFRLVHSGVKAETQIHTHMCYSEFTDIITAIDDMDADVITFEASRSDLQILDSLKENNFKTEVGPGVYDIHSPRVPSTDEIKSALKKMLEKIDADKLWVNPDCGLKTRGEKETLASLYNLVKAAKELREEYK
;
A
#
# COMPACT_ATOMS: atom_id res chain seq x y z
N ASP A 1 -25.38 -1.55 12.69
CA ASP A 1 -24.17 -0.72 12.62
C ASP A 1 -24.07 -0.13 11.22
N TRP A 2 -23.84 1.20 11.10
CA TRP A 2 -23.82 1.85 9.81
C TRP A 2 -22.63 1.39 8.96
N TYR A 3 -21.52 0.97 9.56
CA TYR A 3 -20.39 0.37 8.84
C TYR A 3 -20.81 -0.89 8.10
N SER A 4 -21.47 -1.83 8.77
CA SER A 4 -21.93 -3.05 8.10
C SER A 4 -22.93 -2.72 6.98
N GLN A 5 -23.88 -1.85 7.23
CA GLN A 5 -24.85 -1.42 6.19
C GLN A 5 -24.17 -0.75 4.99
N TYR A 6 -23.12 0.07 5.22
CA TYR A 6 -22.35 0.67 4.13
C TYR A 6 -21.55 -0.37 3.36
N LEU A 7 -20.83 -1.25 4.05
CA LEU A 7 -19.96 -2.24 3.44
C LEU A 7 -20.76 -3.32 2.67
N ASP A 8 -21.96 -3.65 3.12
CA ASP A 8 -22.85 -4.61 2.45
C ASP A 8 -23.18 -4.24 1.00
N TRP A 9 -23.19 -2.97 0.67
CA TRP A 9 -23.39 -2.52 -0.71
C TRP A 9 -22.11 -2.02 -1.38
N ALA A 10 -21.19 -1.41 -0.64
CA ALA A 10 -19.98 -0.82 -1.19
C ALA A 10 -19.02 -1.88 -1.75
N ILE A 11 -18.83 -2.98 -1.02
CA ILE A 11 -17.95 -4.07 -1.46
C ILE A 11 -18.46 -4.74 -2.75
N PRO A 12 -19.73 -5.19 -2.84
CA PRO A 12 -20.25 -5.74 -4.11
C PRO A 12 -20.21 -4.73 -5.26
N SER A 13 -20.42 -3.43 -4.97
CA SER A 13 -20.36 -2.38 -6.00
C SER A 13 -18.94 -2.21 -6.55
N PHE A 14 -17.92 -2.23 -5.69
CA PHE A 14 -16.53 -2.19 -6.12
C PHE A 14 -16.18 -3.41 -6.98
N ARG A 15 -16.55 -4.61 -6.54
CA ARG A 15 -16.36 -5.86 -7.30
C ARG A 15 -17.02 -5.81 -8.68
N LEU A 16 -18.21 -5.23 -8.75
CA LEU A 16 -18.92 -5.09 -10.02
C LEU A 16 -18.17 -4.19 -11.01
N VAL A 17 -17.51 -3.13 -10.53
CA VAL A 17 -16.74 -2.19 -11.38
C VAL A 17 -15.64 -2.89 -12.16
N HIS A 18 -14.97 -3.87 -11.57
CA HIS A 18 -13.85 -4.58 -12.21
C HIS A 18 -14.21 -6.00 -12.69
N SER A 19 -15.45 -6.44 -12.52
CA SER A 19 -15.89 -7.81 -12.88
C SER A 19 -15.79 -8.13 -14.37
N GLY A 20 -15.76 -7.11 -15.24
CA GLY A 20 -15.68 -7.28 -16.71
C GLY A 20 -14.26 -7.24 -17.28
N VAL A 21 -13.23 -7.11 -16.47
CA VAL A 21 -11.84 -7.10 -16.96
C VAL A 21 -11.35 -8.52 -17.25
N LYS A 22 -10.28 -8.63 -18.01
CA LYS A 22 -9.66 -9.92 -18.31
C LYS A 22 -8.95 -10.48 -17.07
N ALA A 23 -8.84 -11.80 -16.97
CA ALA A 23 -8.23 -12.47 -15.84
C ALA A 23 -6.76 -12.08 -15.58
N GLU A 24 -6.03 -11.66 -16.60
CA GLU A 24 -4.66 -11.17 -16.50
C GLU A 24 -4.54 -9.69 -16.09
N THR A 25 -5.65 -8.96 -15.95
CA THR A 25 -5.66 -7.56 -15.52
C THR A 25 -5.52 -7.48 -14.00
N GLN A 26 -4.44 -6.90 -13.53
CA GLN A 26 -4.22 -6.68 -12.10
C GLN A 26 -5.00 -5.45 -11.61
N ILE A 27 -5.80 -5.62 -10.56
CA ILE A 27 -6.64 -4.59 -9.95
C ILE A 27 -5.92 -4.00 -8.74
N HIS A 28 -5.61 -2.72 -8.81
CA HIS A 28 -5.03 -1.95 -7.71
C HIS A 28 -6.05 -0.99 -7.12
N THR A 29 -6.08 -0.87 -5.81
CA THR A 29 -6.84 0.15 -5.10
C THR A 29 -5.97 0.87 -4.08
N HIS A 30 -6.41 2.06 -3.64
CA HIS A 30 -5.66 2.88 -2.70
C HIS A 30 -6.57 3.46 -1.64
N MET A 31 -6.10 3.46 -0.40
CA MET A 31 -6.80 4.07 0.75
C MET A 31 -5.96 5.17 1.38
N CYS A 32 -6.51 6.40 1.34
CA CYS A 32 -5.96 7.56 2.02
C CYS A 32 -6.54 7.69 3.42
N TYR A 33 -5.75 8.13 4.38
CA TYR A 33 -6.16 8.54 5.73
C TYR A 33 -7.12 7.56 6.43
N SER A 34 -6.91 6.27 6.26
CA SER A 34 -7.84 5.26 6.74
C SER A 34 -7.31 4.53 7.97
N GLU A 35 -8.13 4.43 8.99
CA GLU A 35 -8.00 3.47 10.07
C GLU A 35 -8.82 2.24 9.69
N PHE A 36 -8.19 1.21 9.09
CA PHE A 36 -8.95 0.06 8.62
C PHE A 36 -8.87 -1.17 9.51
N THR A 37 -8.34 -1.04 10.69
CA THR A 37 -8.24 -2.18 11.62
C THR A 37 -9.58 -2.87 11.81
N ASP A 38 -10.66 -2.09 11.92
CA ASP A 38 -12.02 -2.59 12.14
C ASP A 38 -12.69 -3.14 10.86
N ILE A 39 -12.14 -2.88 9.67
CA ILE A 39 -12.74 -3.26 8.39
C ILE A 39 -11.80 -4.07 7.49
N ILE A 40 -10.72 -4.62 8.06
CA ILE A 40 -9.68 -5.37 7.30
C ILE A 40 -10.31 -6.51 6.48
N THR A 41 -11.20 -7.28 7.06
CA THR A 41 -11.88 -8.40 6.36
C THR A 41 -12.72 -7.89 5.18
N ALA A 42 -13.45 -6.79 5.38
CA ALA A 42 -14.25 -6.19 4.31
C ALA A 42 -13.38 -5.65 3.18
N ILE A 43 -12.18 -5.14 3.50
CA ILE A 43 -11.21 -4.68 2.50
C ILE A 43 -10.66 -5.86 1.70
N ASP A 44 -10.34 -6.97 2.35
CA ASP A 44 -9.91 -8.20 1.66
C ASP A 44 -11.03 -8.75 0.74
N ASP A 45 -12.29 -8.59 1.14
CA ASP A 45 -13.47 -8.96 0.34
C ASP A 45 -13.71 -8.06 -0.89
N MET A 46 -12.99 -6.94 -1.05
CA MET A 46 -13.06 -6.11 -2.26
C MET A 46 -12.55 -6.85 -3.51
N ASP A 47 -11.80 -7.93 -3.33
CA ASP A 47 -11.24 -8.74 -4.42
C ASP A 47 -10.33 -7.93 -5.35
N ALA A 48 -9.58 -6.99 -4.77
CA ALA A 48 -8.48 -6.34 -5.45
C ALA A 48 -7.22 -7.22 -5.34
N ASP A 49 -6.35 -7.17 -6.34
CA ASP A 49 -5.07 -7.90 -6.29
C ASP A 49 -4.06 -7.20 -5.38
N VAL A 50 -4.07 -5.87 -5.38
CA VAL A 50 -3.15 -5.05 -4.59
C VAL A 50 -3.88 -3.90 -3.92
N ILE A 51 -3.62 -3.69 -2.64
CA ILE A 51 -4.08 -2.51 -1.92
C ILE A 51 -2.91 -1.70 -1.38
N THR A 52 -2.90 -0.40 -1.68
CA THR A 52 -1.92 0.55 -1.15
C THR A 52 -2.56 1.49 -0.14
N PHE A 53 -1.80 1.95 0.84
CA PHE A 53 -2.29 2.85 1.88
C PHE A 53 -1.17 3.69 2.49
N GLU A 54 -1.53 4.78 3.16
CA GLU A 54 -0.59 5.63 3.88
C GLU A 54 -0.08 4.92 5.14
N ALA A 55 1.24 4.84 5.29
CA ALA A 55 1.87 4.15 6.40
C ALA A 55 3.11 4.87 6.97
N SER A 56 3.65 5.90 6.28
CA SER A 56 4.92 6.50 6.67
C SER A 56 4.87 7.23 8.02
N ARG A 57 3.67 7.63 8.45
CA ARG A 57 3.44 8.30 9.74
C ARG A 57 2.89 7.39 10.84
N SER A 58 2.52 6.18 10.49
CA SER A 58 2.05 5.18 11.44
C SER A 58 3.22 4.32 11.94
N ASP A 59 3.14 3.82 13.16
CA ASP A 59 4.11 2.88 13.72
C ASP A 59 3.98 1.46 13.14
N LEU A 60 3.47 1.34 11.90
CA LEU A 60 3.24 0.07 11.21
C LEU A 60 2.27 -0.88 11.96
N GLN A 61 1.46 -0.38 12.89
CA GLN A 61 0.47 -1.19 13.64
C GLN A 61 -0.52 -1.88 12.71
N ILE A 62 -0.85 -1.22 11.59
CA ILE A 62 -1.71 -1.82 10.56
C ILE A 62 -1.15 -3.14 10.04
N LEU A 63 0.17 -3.28 9.95
CA LEU A 63 0.81 -4.51 9.46
C LEU A 63 0.62 -5.69 10.42
N ASP A 64 0.58 -5.43 11.74
CA ASP A 64 0.26 -6.47 12.73
C ASP A 64 -1.18 -6.94 12.54
N SER A 65 -2.11 -6.00 12.37
CA SER A 65 -3.51 -6.30 12.12
C SER A 65 -3.73 -7.08 10.81
N LEU A 66 -2.99 -6.75 9.74
CA LEU A 66 -3.04 -7.52 8.49
C LEU A 66 -2.60 -8.97 8.71
N LYS A 67 -1.51 -9.18 9.45
CA LYS A 67 -0.98 -10.50 9.76
C LYS A 67 -1.93 -11.29 10.66
N GLU A 68 -2.47 -10.68 11.71
CA GLU A 68 -3.41 -11.31 12.65
C GLU A 68 -4.71 -11.74 11.98
N ASN A 69 -5.19 -10.99 10.99
CA ASN A 69 -6.39 -11.29 10.22
C ASN A 69 -6.12 -12.17 8.99
N ASN A 70 -4.90 -12.67 8.80
CA ASN A 70 -4.51 -13.52 7.67
C ASN A 70 -4.90 -12.89 6.32
N PHE A 71 -4.61 -11.61 6.16
CA PHE A 71 -4.91 -10.81 4.97
C PHE A 71 -4.25 -11.43 3.74
N LYS A 72 -5.00 -11.62 2.66
CA LYS A 72 -4.56 -12.39 1.48
C LYS A 72 -4.07 -11.50 0.36
N THR A 73 -4.66 -10.31 0.23
CA THR A 73 -4.35 -9.35 -0.82
C THR A 73 -2.91 -8.84 -0.69
N GLU A 74 -2.23 -8.62 -1.80
CA GLU A 74 -0.91 -7.98 -1.80
C GLU A 74 -1.02 -6.53 -1.31
N VAL A 75 0.00 -6.02 -0.62
CA VAL A 75 -0.08 -4.71 0.05
C VAL A 75 1.10 -3.80 -0.29
N GLY A 76 0.80 -2.52 -0.42
CA GLY A 76 1.77 -1.45 -0.59
C GLY A 76 1.63 -0.38 0.49
N PRO A 77 2.20 -0.59 1.70
CA PRO A 77 2.29 0.47 2.69
C PRO A 77 3.22 1.58 2.20
N GLY A 78 2.80 2.84 2.28
CA GLY A 78 3.62 3.96 1.86
C GLY A 78 4.91 4.09 2.66
N VAL A 79 6.01 4.37 1.97
CA VAL A 79 7.35 4.44 2.58
C VAL A 79 7.82 5.86 2.86
N TYR A 80 7.14 6.87 2.32
CA TYR A 80 7.43 8.28 2.63
C TYR A 80 6.20 9.18 2.49
N ASP A 81 6.18 10.23 3.32
CA ASP A 81 5.15 11.27 3.33
C ASP A 81 5.23 12.16 2.09
N ILE A 82 4.17 12.18 1.30
CA ILE A 82 4.07 13.00 0.08
C ILE A 82 3.78 14.48 0.36
N HIS A 83 3.34 14.82 1.55
CA HIS A 83 3.03 16.21 1.95
C HIS A 83 4.29 16.97 2.38
N SER A 84 5.37 16.27 2.70
CA SER A 84 6.69 16.88 2.94
C SER A 84 7.42 17.10 1.62
N PRO A 85 7.97 18.31 1.34
CA PRO A 85 8.76 18.54 0.14
C PRO A 85 10.14 17.86 0.19
N ARG A 86 10.50 17.27 1.32
CA ARG A 86 11.77 16.56 1.51
C ARG A 86 11.85 15.35 0.58
N VAL A 87 13.00 15.17 -0.04
CA VAL A 87 13.31 13.97 -0.82
C VAL A 87 13.89 12.91 0.13
N PRO A 88 13.24 11.76 0.33
CA PRO A 88 13.79 10.69 1.16
C PRO A 88 15.03 10.09 0.49
N SER A 89 16.03 9.70 1.27
CA SER A 89 17.19 8.97 0.75
C SER A 89 16.84 7.51 0.44
N THR A 90 17.64 6.88 -0.42
CA THR A 90 17.52 5.44 -0.71
C THR A 90 17.61 4.60 0.57
N ASP A 91 18.51 4.96 1.49
CA ASP A 91 18.72 4.21 2.74
C ASP A 91 17.55 4.36 3.72
N GLU A 92 16.92 5.53 3.80
CA GLU A 92 15.69 5.72 4.59
C GLU A 92 14.57 4.83 4.05
N ILE A 93 14.37 4.80 2.74
CA ILE A 93 13.36 3.95 2.09
C ILE A 93 13.68 2.47 2.32
N LYS A 94 14.92 2.04 2.15
CA LYS A 94 15.35 0.65 2.44
C LYS A 94 15.08 0.27 3.88
N SER A 95 15.35 1.17 4.83
CA SER A 95 15.11 0.92 6.25
C SER A 95 13.62 0.75 6.55
N ALA A 96 12.75 1.54 5.93
CA ALA A 96 11.30 1.39 6.05
C ALA A 96 10.83 0.05 5.46
N LEU A 97 11.28 -0.29 4.25
CA LEU A 97 10.94 -1.55 3.59
C LEU A 97 11.42 -2.78 4.37
N LYS A 98 12.62 -2.75 4.97
CA LYS A 98 13.11 -3.86 5.80
C LYS A 98 12.22 -4.11 7.02
N LYS A 99 11.70 -3.06 7.66
CA LYS A 99 10.74 -3.21 8.76
C LYS A 99 9.41 -3.81 8.28
N MET A 100 8.96 -3.46 7.07
CA MET A 100 7.76 -4.05 6.48
C MET A 100 7.97 -5.54 6.17
N LEU A 101 9.15 -5.90 5.65
CA LEU A 101 9.53 -7.29 5.35
C LEU A 101 9.66 -8.21 6.59
N GLU A 102 9.73 -7.65 7.80
CA GLU A 102 9.63 -8.44 9.03
C GLU A 102 8.20 -8.99 9.25
N LYS A 103 7.20 -8.40 8.58
CA LYS A 103 5.77 -8.69 8.78
C LYS A 103 5.03 -9.14 7.52
N ILE A 104 5.54 -8.77 6.34
CA ILE A 104 4.94 -9.05 5.03
C ILE A 104 5.94 -9.85 4.20
N ASP A 105 5.49 -10.91 3.58
CA ASP A 105 6.29 -11.70 2.64
C ASP A 105 6.74 -10.85 1.45
N ALA A 106 7.96 -11.03 0.99
CA ALA A 106 8.56 -10.20 -0.05
C ALA A 106 7.80 -10.25 -1.39
N ASP A 107 7.16 -11.35 -1.69
CA ASP A 107 6.33 -11.55 -2.89
C ASP A 107 4.97 -10.85 -2.81
N LYS A 108 4.56 -10.41 -1.62
CA LYS A 108 3.32 -9.67 -1.37
C LYS A 108 3.51 -8.17 -1.13
N LEU A 109 4.76 -7.70 -1.04
CA LEU A 109 5.06 -6.31 -0.72
C LEU A 109 5.27 -5.46 -1.96
N TRP A 110 4.44 -4.45 -2.14
CA TRP A 110 4.59 -3.40 -3.15
C TRP A 110 5.29 -2.18 -2.57
N VAL A 111 6.06 -1.48 -3.41
CA VAL A 111 6.87 -0.32 -3.01
C VAL A 111 6.29 0.95 -3.62
N ASN A 112 5.71 1.81 -2.78
CA ASN A 112 5.03 3.02 -3.21
C ASN A 112 5.16 4.16 -2.18
N PRO A 113 4.93 5.44 -2.60
CA PRO A 113 4.76 6.54 -1.66
C PRO A 113 3.44 6.40 -0.89
N ASP A 114 3.23 7.23 0.14
CA ASP A 114 1.98 7.22 0.91
C ASP A 114 0.75 7.43 0.04
N CYS A 115 0.80 8.33 -0.91
CA CYS A 115 -0.33 8.67 -1.76
C CYS A 115 0.11 9.23 -3.12
N GLY A 116 -0.84 9.73 -3.91
CA GLY A 116 -0.59 10.38 -5.20
C GLY A 116 0.26 11.65 -5.08
N LEU A 117 1.17 11.86 -6.02
CA LEU A 117 2.22 12.90 -5.98
C LEU A 117 1.77 14.26 -6.55
N LYS A 118 0.48 14.47 -6.78
CA LYS A 118 -0.08 15.66 -7.45
C LYS A 118 0.19 17.00 -6.75
N THR A 119 0.51 16.98 -5.46
CA THR A 119 0.79 18.18 -4.66
C THR A 119 2.27 18.53 -4.58
N ARG A 120 3.13 17.74 -5.22
CA ARG A 120 4.58 17.93 -5.23
C ARG A 120 5.06 18.55 -6.53
N GLY A 121 6.18 19.28 -6.47
CA GLY A 121 6.86 19.78 -7.67
C GLY A 121 7.57 18.65 -8.42
N GLU A 122 7.79 18.85 -9.71
CA GLU A 122 8.41 17.85 -10.58
C GLU A 122 9.80 17.40 -10.08
N LYS A 123 10.62 18.35 -9.66
CA LYS A 123 12.01 18.09 -9.24
C LYS A 123 12.11 17.15 -8.06
N GLU A 124 11.38 17.43 -6.98
CA GLU A 124 11.37 16.56 -5.80
C GLU A 124 10.63 15.24 -6.06
N THR A 125 9.62 15.24 -6.92
CA THR A 125 8.91 14.04 -7.33
C THR A 125 9.84 13.07 -8.04
N LEU A 126 10.55 13.52 -9.08
CA LEU A 126 11.50 12.70 -9.83
C LEU A 126 12.62 12.16 -8.94
N ALA A 127 13.20 13.01 -8.07
CA ALA A 127 14.25 12.59 -7.16
C ALA A 127 13.75 11.54 -6.14
N SER A 128 12.55 11.71 -5.59
CA SER A 128 11.95 10.75 -4.66
C SER A 128 11.65 9.41 -5.33
N LEU A 129 11.06 9.43 -6.53
CA LEU A 129 10.78 8.21 -7.30
C LEU A 129 12.06 7.48 -7.73
N TYR A 130 13.11 8.22 -8.09
CA TYR A 130 14.41 7.63 -8.39
C TYR A 130 14.95 6.85 -7.19
N ASN A 131 14.95 7.47 -5.99
CA ASN A 131 15.40 6.84 -4.77
C ASN A 131 14.51 5.64 -4.38
N LEU A 132 13.20 5.74 -4.60
CA LEU A 132 12.24 4.67 -4.35
C LEU A 132 12.55 3.43 -5.21
N VAL A 133 12.68 3.63 -6.52
CA VAL A 133 12.97 2.54 -7.47
C VAL A 133 14.34 1.93 -7.20
N LYS A 134 15.33 2.77 -6.85
CA LYS A 134 16.67 2.30 -6.49
C LYS A 134 16.62 1.42 -5.25
N ALA A 135 15.96 1.85 -4.18
CA ALA A 135 15.78 1.09 -2.95
C ALA A 135 15.12 -0.28 -3.22
N ALA A 136 14.03 -0.29 -4.02
CA ALA A 136 13.34 -1.51 -4.38
C ALA A 136 14.24 -2.48 -5.17
N LYS A 137 15.04 -1.98 -6.13
CA LYS A 137 15.96 -2.81 -6.90
C LYS A 137 17.05 -3.41 -6.03
N GLU A 138 17.66 -2.62 -5.15
CA GLU A 138 18.71 -3.09 -4.25
C GLU A 138 18.19 -4.17 -3.29
N LEU A 139 16.99 -3.97 -2.71
CA LEU A 139 16.41 -4.97 -1.81
C LEU A 139 16.02 -6.25 -2.55
N ARG A 140 15.51 -6.18 -3.79
CA ARG A 140 15.24 -7.40 -4.58
C ARG A 140 16.48 -8.26 -4.80
N GLU A 141 17.67 -7.67 -4.86
CA GLU A 141 18.92 -8.45 -4.94
C GLU A 141 19.27 -9.10 -3.58
N GLU A 142 18.93 -8.46 -2.46
CA GLU A 142 19.16 -8.97 -1.11
C GLU A 142 18.18 -10.14 -0.75
N TYR A 143 16.99 -10.18 -1.34
CA TYR A 143 15.91 -11.14 -1.03
C TYR A 143 15.63 -12.17 -2.17
N LYS A 144 16.58 -12.38 -3.06
CA LYS A 144 16.56 -13.45 -4.08
C LYS A 144 16.88 -14.84 -3.45
#